data_4790034932c9bd6e1e55b9e8c266122b
#
_entry.id   4790034932c9bd6e1e55b9e8c266122b
#
_cell.length_a   1.000
_cell.length_b   1.000
_cell.length_c   1.000
_cell.angle_alpha   90.00
_cell.angle_beta   90.00
_cell.angle_gamma   90.00
#
_symmetry.space_group_name_H-M   'P 1'
#
loop_
_entity.id
_entity.type
_entity.pdbx_description
1 polymer ?
#
loop_
_entity_poly.entity_id
_entity_poly.type
_entity_poly.pdbx_seq_one_letter_code
_entity_poly.pdbx_strand_id
1 'polypeptide(L)'
;MRALVVYCHPDPASFTAAIRDLVLARLEDAGAETRLHDLYADEFAPGLSRAEWQGYLNSPENRAPVAQAADDLDWCDTLIFVYPTWWYGLPALLKGWLDRVLLPDLAFLMPDRMNRTIRPGLTHITRLGVFTTCGASRWLTLFVGAPGKRTLLRGVRLLCAKRCRTAFAAHYLMDSSTPASRNAHLVRVGRAMDRLTGARPQTRQAPA
;
A
#
# COMPACT_ATOMS: atom_id res chain seq x y z
N MET A 1 6.31 -4.19 15.63
CA MET A 1 5.60 -4.03 14.34
C MET A 1 6.50 -3.21 13.44
N ARG A 2 6.81 -3.74 12.26
CA ARG A 2 7.65 -3.10 11.24
C ARG A 2 6.76 -2.74 10.05
N ALA A 3 6.56 -1.46 9.82
CA ALA A 3 5.61 -0.98 8.84
C ALA A 3 6.32 -0.34 7.63
N LEU A 4 5.99 -0.80 6.43
CA LEU A 4 6.32 -0.14 5.18
C LEU A 4 5.09 0.60 4.67
N VAL A 5 5.21 1.91 4.50
CA VAL A 5 4.18 2.77 3.89
C VAL A 5 4.64 3.16 2.49
N VAL A 6 3.87 2.78 1.48
CA VAL A 6 4.10 3.20 0.09
C VAL A 6 3.09 4.29 -0.25
N TYR A 7 3.58 5.50 -0.41
CA TYR A 7 2.81 6.70 -0.69
C TYR A 7 3.03 7.17 -2.12
N CYS A 8 1.96 7.61 -2.76
CA CYS A 8 2.03 8.06 -4.14
C CYS A 8 1.08 9.26 -4.35
N HIS A 9 1.62 10.48 -4.35
CA HIS A 9 0.93 11.69 -4.79
C HIS A 9 1.93 12.79 -5.13
N PRO A 10 1.79 13.52 -6.24
CA PRO A 10 2.77 14.55 -6.65
C PRO A 10 2.73 15.81 -5.78
N ASP A 11 1.58 16.11 -5.16
CA ASP A 11 1.41 17.29 -4.34
C ASP A 11 1.49 16.94 -2.84
N PRO A 12 2.49 17.43 -2.11
CA PRO A 12 2.66 17.19 -0.68
C PRO A 12 1.61 17.88 0.18
N ALA A 13 0.84 18.85 -0.35
CA ALA A 13 -0.28 19.51 0.34
C ALA A 13 -1.64 18.86 0.04
N SER A 14 -1.67 17.75 -0.68
CA SER A 14 -2.90 17.06 -1.06
C SER A 14 -3.63 16.44 0.14
N PHE A 15 -4.94 16.18 -0.03
CA PHE A 15 -5.69 15.41 0.97
C PHE A 15 -5.15 13.97 1.12
N THR A 16 -4.57 13.41 0.07
CA THR A 16 -3.88 12.11 0.14
C THR A 16 -2.64 12.18 1.05
N ALA A 17 -1.91 13.32 1.04
CA ALA A 17 -0.83 13.56 1.98
C ALA A 17 -1.32 13.64 3.43
N ALA A 18 -2.43 14.32 3.69
CA ALA A 18 -3.04 14.35 5.02
C ALA A 18 -3.44 12.94 5.52
N ILE A 19 -3.86 12.04 4.61
CA ILE A 19 -4.11 10.63 4.95
C ILE A 19 -2.79 9.92 5.29
N ARG A 20 -1.72 10.13 4.52
CA ARG A 20 -0.37 9.58 4.81
C ARG A 20 0.09 10.00 6.21
N ASP A 21 -0.01 11.29 6.52
CA ASP A 21 0.47 11.83 7.79
C ASP A 21 -0.32 11.24 8.97
N LEU A 22 -1.63 11.07 8.82
CA LEU A 22 -2.46 10.38 9.82
C LEU A 22 -2.05 8.92 9.98
N VAL A 23 -1.75 8.22 8.87
CA VAL A 23 -1.29 6.81 8.91
C VAL A 23 0.03 6.71 9.66
N LEU A 24 1.00 7.58 9.35
CA LEU A 24 2.31 7.63 10.03
C LEU A 24 2.14 7.92 11.53
N ALA A 25 1.33 8.90 11.90
CA ALA A 25 1.05 9.21 13.31
C ALA A 25 0.41 8.01 14.05
N ARG A 26 -0.51 7.26 13.40
CA ARG A 26 -1.11 6.06 14.00
C ARG A 26 -0.14 4.90 14.16
N LEU A 27 0.83 4.78 13.26
CA LEU A 27 1.92 3.81 13.38
C LEU A 27 2.86 4.16 14.53
N GLU A 28 3.21 5.44 14.66
CA GLU A 28 4.01 5.96 15.78
C GLU A 28 3.29 5.73 17.12
N ASP A 29 2.01 6.11 17.24
CA ASP A 29 1.16 5.86 18.42
C ASP A 29 1.12 4.37 18.81
N ALA A 30 1.24 3.47 17.81
CA ALA A 30 1.29 2.02 18.01
C ALA A 30 2.69 1.47 18.30
N GLY A 31 3.72 2.32 18.39
CA GLY A 31 5.12 1.93 18.60
C GLY A 31 5.72 1.15 17.44
N ALA A 32 5.29 1.43 16.20
CA ALA A 32 5.84 0.78 15.02
C ALA A 32 7.16 1.42 14.58
N GLU A 33 8.13 0.60 14.21
CA GLU A 33 9.23 1.03 13.36
C GLU A 33 8.69 1.19 11.94
N THR A 34 8.83 2.40 11.35
CA THR A 34 8.18 2.73 10.09
C THR A 34 9.21 3.17 9.04
N ARG A 35 9.08 2.62 7.82
CA ARG A 35 9.78 3.09 6.62
C ARG A 35 8.74 3.65 5.65
N LEU A 36 9.07 4.75 4.99
CA LEU A 36 8.20 5.42 4.02
C LEU A 36 8.89 5.41 2.65
N HIS A 37 8.18 4.93 1.63
CA HIS A 37 8.52 5.19 0.23
C HIS A 37 7.57 6.27 -0.30
N ASP A 38 8.06 7.48 -0.46
CA ASP A 38 7.35 8.55 -1.16
C ASP A 38 7.76 8.51 -2.64
N LEU A 39 6.96 7.83 -3.46
CA LEU A 39 7.33 7.50 -4.83
C LEU A 39 7.61 8.73 -5.72
N TYR A 40 7.06 9.90 -5.38
CA TYR A 40 7.37 11.15 -6.08
C TYR A 40 8.61 11.82 -5.53
N ALA A 41 8.78 11.90 -4.22
CA ALA A 41 9.97 12.49 -3.60
C ALA A 41 11.22 11.65 -3.84
N ASP A 42 11.07 10.32 -3.88
CA ASP A 42 12.14 9.35 -4.17
C ASP A 42 12.44 9.25 -5.67
N GLU A 43 11.75 10.01 -6.53
CA GLU A 43 11.88 9.96 -8.00
C GLU A 43 11.81 8.52 -8.56
N PHE A 44 10.94 7.70 -7.99
CA PHE A 44 10.84 6.28 -8.34
C PHE A 44 10.52 6.09 -9.83
N ALA A 45 11.39 5.42 -10.58
CA ALA A 45 11.16 5.10 -11.98
C ALA A 45 10.16 3.94 -12.11
N PRO A 46 8.94 4.13 -12.71
CA PRO A 46 7.93 3.09 -12.72
C PRO A 46 8.12 2.04 -13.82
N GLY A 47 8.93 2.34 -14.84
CA GLY A 47 9.08 1.47 -16.01
C GLY A 47 10.06 0.32 -15.76
N LEU A 48 9.62 -0.91 -15.95
CA LEU A 48 10.49 -2.07 -16.00
C LEU A 48 11.37 -1.96 -17.26
N SER A 49 12.68 -1.86 -17.10
CA SER A 49 13.61 -1.77 -18.21
C SER A 49 13.78 -3.12 -18.92
N ARG A 50 14.31 -3.10 -20.15
CA ARG A 50 14.64 -4.32 -20.88
C ARG A 50 15.66 -5.19 -20.13
N ALA A 51 16.64 -4.59 -19.49
CA ALA A 51 17.66 -5.31 -18.72
C ALA A 51 17.03 -6.00 -17.49
N GLU A 52 16.16 -5.29 -16.74
CA GLU A 52 15.42 -5.86 -15.62
C GLU A 52 14.53 -7.02 -16.07
N TRP A 53 13.86 -6.88 -17.23
CA TRP A 53 13.04 -7.96 -17.78
C TRP A 53 13.87 -9.19 -18.15
N GLN A 54 15.05 -9.01 -18.76
CA GLN A 54 15.95 -10.10 -19.10
C GLN A 54 16.50 -10.83 -17.86
N GLY A 55 16.77 -10.08 -16.80
CA GLY A 55 17.24 -10.62 -15.51
C GLY A 55 16.13 -10.98 -14.53
N TYR A 56 14.84 -10.89 -14.90
CA TYR A 56 13.70 -10.95 -13.99
C TYR A 56 13.66 -12.22 -13.12
N LEU A 57 14.08 -13.35 -13.67
CA LEU A 57 14.12 -14.64 -12.97
C LEU A 57 15.47 -14.96 -12.30
N ASN A 58 16.46 -14.08 -12.43
CA ASN A 58 17.79 -14.31 -11.86
C ASN A 58 17.81 -13.80 -10.42
N SER A 59 17.34 -14.62 -9.48
CA SER A 59 17.35 -14.29 -8.05
C SER A 59 18.69 -14.71 -7.43
N PRO A 60 19.30 -13.91 -6.52
CA PRO A 60 18.77 -12.64 -5.96
C PRO A 60 19.15 -11.38 -6.76
N GLU A 61 19.88 -11.48 -7.85
CA GLU A 61 20.43 -10.36 -8.62
C GLU A 61 19.30 -9.47 -9.22
N ASN A 62 18.11 -10.03 -9.45
CA ASN A 62 16.93 -9.32 -9.91
C ASN A 62 16.47 -8.20 -8.97
N ARG A 63 16.90 -8.19 -7.71
CA ARG A 63 16.59 -7.15 -6.71
C ARG A 63 17.45 -5.90 -6.86
N ALA A 64 18.62 -6.00 -7.49
CA ALA A 64 19.61 -4.92 -7.54
C ALA A 64 19.05 -3.57 -8.02
N PRO A 65 18.19 -3.49 -9.07
CA PRO A 65 17.65 -2.21 -9.52
C PRO A 65 16.66 -1.55 -8.53
N VAL A 66 16.15 -2.29 -7.56
CA VAL A 66 15.17 -1.85 -6.55
C VAL A 66 15.56 -2.33 -5.15
N ALA A 67 16.86 -2.46 -4.89
CA ALA A 67 17.40 -3.11 -3.71
C ALA A 67 16.78 -2.59 -2.40
N GLN A 68 16.77 -1.25 -2.18
CA GLN A 68 16.17 -0.68 -0.98
C GLN A 68 14.68 -1.03 -0.82
N ALA A 69 13.91 -0.97 -1.91
CA ALA A 69 12.49 -1.28 -1.86
C ALA A 69 12.23 -2.78 -1.63
N ALA A 70 13.08 -3.64 -2.19
CA ALA A 70 13.04 -5.09 -1.97
C ALA A 70 13.39 -5.45 -0.52
N ASP A 71 14.44 -4.84 0.03
CA ASP A 71 14.87 -5.05 1.42
C ASP A 71 13.80 -4.55 2.41
N ASP A 72 13.17 -3.39 2.14
CA ASP A 72 12.11 -2.84 2.98
C ASP A 72 10.84 -3.69 2.93
N LEU A 73 10.54 -4.29 1.77
CA LEU A 73 9.43 -5.22 1.63
C LEU A 73 9.67 -6.55 2.38
N ASP A 74 10.88 -7.06 2.35
CA ASP A 74 11.28 -8.28 3.07
C ASP A 74 11.33 -8.04 4.60
N TRP A 75 11.71 -6.83 4.99
CA TRP A 75 11.80 -6.44 6.40
C TRP A 75 10.44 -6.25 7.06
N CYS A 76 9.41 -5.75 6.35
CA CYS A 76 8.16 -5.32 6.97
C CYS A 76 7.23 -6.50 7.31
N ASP A 77 6.46 -6.38 8.40
CA ASP A 77 5.34 -7.28 8.74
C ASP A 77 3.96 -6.63 8.49
N THR A 78 3.97 -5.34 8.14
CA THR A 78 2.81 -4.50 7.90
C THR A 78 3.06 -3.66 6.66
N LEU A 79 2.23 -3.84 5.61
CA LEU A 79 2.35 -3.11 4.35
C LEU A 79 1.14 -2.21 4.16
N ILE A 80 1.38 -0.92 3.88
CA ILE A 80 0.31 0.08 3.75
C ILE A 80 0.51 0.87 2.47
N PHE A 81 -0.58 1.03 1.70
CA PHE A 81 -0.62 1.85 0.49
C PHE A 81 -1.52 3.06 0.70
N VAL A 82 -1.00 4.26 0.37
CA VAL A 82 -1.73 5.54 0.43
C VAL A 82 -1.59 6.24 -0.92
N TYR A 83 -2.70 6.37 -1.68
CA TYR A 83 -2.64 6.86 -3.05
C TYR A 83 -3.99 7.44 -3.54
N PRO A 84 -4.00 8.28 -4.57
CA PRO A 84 -5.23 8.68 -5.26
C PRO A 84 -5.63 7.61 -6.29
N THR A 85 -6.91 7.31 -6.38
CA THR A 85 -7.43 6.45 -7.47
C THR A 85 -7.51 7.27 -8.75
N TRP A 86 -6.71 6.92 -9.75
CA TRP A 86 -6.74 7.49 -11.09
C TRP A 86 -7.23 6.44 -12.09
N TRP A 87 -8.17 6.84 -12.94
CA TRP A 87 -8.79 5.92 -13.90
C TRP A 87 -9.27 4.59 -13.25
N TYR A 88 -9.92 4.72 -12.08
CA TYR A 88 -10.42 3.61 -11.25
C TYR A 88 -9.34 2.65 -10.72
N GLY A 89 -8.07 2.87 -11.08
CA GLY A 89 -6.92 2.01 -10.77
C GLY A 89 -5.88 2.67 -9.88
N LEU A 90 -4.68 2.12 -9.97
CA LEU A 90 -3.49 2.63 -9.28
C LEU A 90 -2.82 3.71 -10.15
N PRO A 91 -2.21 4.75 -9.53
CA PRO A 91 -1.31 5.65 -10.25
C PRO A 91 -0.17 4.87 -10.92
N ALA A 92 0.35 5.41 -12.04
CA ALA A 92 1.41 4.76 -12.81
C ALA A 92 2.66 4.43 -11.97
N LEU A 93 3.10 5.36 -11.09
CA LEU A 93 4.23 5.12 -10.21
C LEU A 93 3.97 3.95 -9.25
N LEU A 94 2.79 3.91 -8.63
CA LEU A 94 2.44 2.83 -7.70
C LEU A 94 2.29 1.49 -8.42
N LYS A 95 1.72 1.50 -9.65
CA LYS A 95 1.67 0.27 -10.46
C LYS A 95 3.07 -0.20 -10.82
N GLY A 96 3.95 0.73 -11.22
CA GLY A 96 5.35 0.43 -11.51
C GLY A 96 6.12 -0.07 -10.29
N TRP A 97 5.84 0.47 -9.10
CA TRP A 97 6.39 -0.07 -7.86
C TRP A 97 6.00 -1.54 -7.66
N LEU A 98 4.73 -1.89 -7.86
CA LEU A 98 4.29 -3.29 -7.80
C LEU A 98 5.00 -4.16 -8.85
N ASP A 99 5.14 -3.66 -10.09
CA ASP A 99 5.73 -4.42 -11.19
C ASP A 99 7.24 -4.67 -11.01
N ARG A 100 7.95 -3.75 -10.35
CA ARG A 100 9.39 -3.83 -10.17
C ARG A 100 9.83 -4.43 -8.83
N VAL A 101 9.00 -4.29 -7.77
CA VAL A 101 9.37 -4.73 -6.41
C VAL A 101 8.76 -6.08 -6.04
N LEU A 102 7.60 -6.45 -6.61
CA LEU A 102 7.03 -7.78 -6.36
C LEU A 102 7.71 -8.83 -7.25
N LEU A 103 8.97 -9.11 -6.95
CA LEU A 103 9.85 -9.98 -7.74
C LEU A 103 9.70 -11.47 -7.39
N PRO A 104 10.06 -12.37 -8.32
CA PRO A 104 10.29 -13.80 -8.02
C PRO A 104 11.28 -13.98 -6.86
N ASP A 105 11.04 -15.00 -6.05
CA ASP A 105 11.82 -15.37 -4.86
C ASP A 105 11.94 -14.27 -3.79
N LEU A 106 11.09 -13.26 -3.90
CA LEU A 106 10.80 -12.28 -2.86
C LEU A 106 9.31 -12.28 -2.57
N ALA A 107 8.50 -11.77 -3.50
CA ALA A 107 7.06 -11.64 -3.31
C ALA A 107 6.30 -12.94 -3.58
N PHE A 108 6.82 -13.77 -4.45
CA PHE A 108 6.26 -15.08 -4.79
C PHE A 108 7.37 -16.06 -5.19
N LEU A 109 7.14 -17.33 -4.90
CA LEU A 109 8.05 -18.40 -5.24
C LEU A 109 7.63 -19.05 -6.54
N MET A 110 8.59 -19.22 -7.45
CA MET A 110 8.35 -19.87 -8.74
C MET A 110 8.03 -21.37 -8.59
N PRO A 111 7.34 -21.98 -9.55
CA PRO A 111 7.16 -23.43 -9.59
C PRO A 111 8.51 -24.15 -9.55
N ASP A 112 8.58 -25.25 -8.83
CA ASP A 112 9.73 -26.14 -8.71
C ASP A 112 9.34 -27.61 -8.96
N ARG A 113 10.27 -28.55 -8.79
CA ARG A 113 10.01 -29.97 -8.98
C ARG A 113 8.93 -30.54 -8.06
N MET A 114 8.76 -29.93 -6.87
CA MET A 114 7.80 -30.36 -5.83
C MET A 114 6.44 -29.65 -5.96
N ASN A 115 6.46 -28.42 -6.46
CA ASN A 115 5.29 -27.54 -6.53
C ASN A 115 5.09 -26.96 -7.92
N ARG A 116 4.03 -27.37 -8.59
CA ARG A 116 3.72 -26.93 -9.97
C ARG A 116 3.09 -25.54 -10.08
N THR A 117 2.80 -24.88 -8.96
CA THR A 117 2.12 -23.59 -8.93
C THR A 117 2.96 -22.54 -8.21
N ILE A 118 2.76 -21.26 -8.56
CA ILE A 118 3.32 -20.12 -7.84
C ILE A 118 2.80 -20.13 -6.39
N ARG A 119 3.69 -19.87 -5.44
CA ARG A 119 3.38 -19.84 -4.00
C ARG A 119 3.63 -18.45 -3.44
N PRO A 120 2.93 -18.04 -2.37
CA PRO A 120 3.17 -16.79 -1.67
C PRO A 120 4.60 -16.70 -1.12
N GLY A 121 5.27 -15.55 -1.30
CA GLY A 121 6.59 -15.25 -0.74
C GLY A 121 6.51 -14.32 0.49
N LEU A 122 5.54 -13.40 0.51
CA LEU A 122 5.39 -12.41 1.59
C LEU A 122 4.64 -12.94 2.82
N THR A 123 4.86 -14.20 3.19
CA THR A 123 4.10 -14.87 4.26
C THR A 123 4.37 -14.29 5.65
N HIS A 124 5.38 -13.45 5.81
CA HIS A 124 5.70 -12.67 7.00
C HIS A 124 4.82 -11.42 7.14
N ILE A 125 4.23 -10.91 6.05
CA ILE A 125 3.33 -9.77 6.09
C ILE A 125 1.96 -10.19 6.63
N THR A 126 1.66 -9.76 7.84
CA THR A 126 0.45 -10.13 8.58
C THR A 126 -0.63 -9.06 8.56
N ARG A 127 -0.32 -7.85 8.06
CA ARG A 127 -1.22 -6.69 7.99
C ARG A 127 -1.07 -5.97 6.66
N LEU A 128 -2.20 -5.65 6.02
CA LEU A 128 -2.24 -4.93 4.75
C LEU A 128 -3.27 -3.79 4.83
N GLY A 129 -2.80 -2.55 4.74
CA GLY A 129 -3.63 -1.34 4.72
C GLY A 129 -3.73 -0.74 3.32
N VAL A 130 -4.91 -0.25 2.93
CA VAL A 130 -5.12 0.46 1.66
C VAL A 130 -6.01 1.67 1.90
N PHE A 131 -5.46 2.86 1.71
CA PHE A 131 -6.15 4.13 1.90
C PHE A 131 -6.07 4.94 0.62
N THR A 132 -7.23 5.39 0.11
CA THR A 132 -7.27 6.04 -1.21
C THR A 132 -8.30 7.16 -1.26
N THR A 133 -8.08 8.10 -2.19
CA THR A 133 -9.07 9.10 -2.62
C THR A 133 -9.55 8.78 -4.02
N CYS A 134 -10.77 9.16 -4.37
CA CYS A 134 -11.36 8.87 -5.68
C CYS A 134 -12.30 10.01 -6.09
N GLY A 135 -12.18 10.55 -7.30
CA GLY A 135 -13.11 11.53 -7.86
C GLY A 135 -14.48 10.92 -8.16
N ALA A 136 -14.52 9.66 -8.61
CA ALA A 136 -15.76 8.96 -8.91
C ALA A 136 -16.60 8.64 -7.65
N SER A 137 -17.91 8.46 -7.85
CA SER A 137 -18.79 7.96 -6.80
C SER A 137 -18.48 6.52 -6.44
N ARG A 138 -18.88 6.10 -5.23
CA ARG A 138 -18.74 4.72 -4.77
C ARG A 138 -19.45 3.73 -5.72
N TRP A 139 -20.64 4.09 -6.17
CA TRP A 139 -21.43 3.24 -7.07
C TRP A 139 -20.70 3.02 -8.41
N LEU A 140 -20.23 4.10 -9.02
CA LEU A 140 -19.52 4.03 -10.30
C LEU A 140 -18.21 3.25 -10.16
N THR A 141 -17.47 3.48 -9.08
CA THR A 141 -16.24 2.71 -8.79
C THR A 141 -16.52 1.21 -8.66
N LEU A 142 -17.62 0.83 -8.04
CA LEU A 142 -18.02 -0.58 -7.90
C LEU A 142 -18.48 -1.16 -9.23
N PHE A 143 -19.25 -0.38 -10.04
CA PHE A 143 -19.68 -0.79 -11.37
C PHE A 143 -18.50 -1.09 -12.30
N VAL A 144 -17.46 -0.24 -12.31
CA VAL A 144 -16.21 -0.49 -13.05
C VAL A 144 -15.40 -1.65 -12.44
N GLY A 145 -15.76 -2.12 -11.26
CA GLY A 145 -15.13 -3.27 -10.61
C GLY A 145 -14.03 -2.95 -9.60
N ALA A 146 -13.80 -1.67 -9.27
CA ALA A 146 -12.80 -1.22 -8.29
C ALA A 146 -11.40 -1.88 -8.49
N PRO A 147 -10.78 -1.79 -9.68
CA PRO A 147 -9.58 -2.57 -10.01
C PRO A 147 -8.41 -2.29 -9.06
N GLY A 148 -8.13 -1.04 -8.70
CA GLY A 148 -7.04 -0.72 -7.77
C GLY A 148 -7.21 -1.40 -6.40
N LYS A 149 -8.42 -1.36 -5.83
CA LYS A 149 -8.75 -2.08 -4.59
C LYS A 149 -8.54 -3.59 -4.74
N ARG A 150 -8.99 -4.17 -5.85
CA ARG A 150 -8.87 -5.62 -6.10
C ARG A 150 -7.42 -6.05 -6.28
N THR A 151 -6.63 -5.27 -7.00
CA THR A 151 -5.19 -5.54 -7.18
C THR A 151 -4.49 -5.65 -5.83
N LEU A 152 -4.73 -4.73 -4.91
CA LEU A 152 -4.06 -4.73 -3.61
C LEU A 152 -4.70 -5.74 -2.62
N LEU A 153 -6.02 -5.65 -2.38
CA LEU A 153 -6.69 -6.45 -1.34
C LEU A 153 -7.04 -7.88 -1.76
N ARG A 154 -6.80 -8.24 -3.02
CA ARG A 154 -6.88 -9.63 -3.48
C ARG A 154 -5.54 -10.08 -4.02
N GLY A 155 -5.01 -9.42 -5.07
CA GLY A 155 -3.73 -9.81 -5.72
C GLY A 155 -2.56 -9.80 -4.73
N VAL A 156 -2.18 -8.63 -4.22
CA VAL A 156 -1.05 -8.53 -3.27
C VAL A 156 -1.34 -9.32 -1.97
N ARG A 157 -2.57 -9.28 -1.48
CA ARG A 157 -2.95 -10.04 -0.28
C ARG A 157 -2.75 -11.54 -0.41
N LEU A 158 -2.90 -12.13 -1.60
CA LEU A 158 -2.63 -13.56 -1.81
C LEU A 158 -1.16 -13.94 -1.61
N LEU A 159 -0.26 -12.98 -1.69
CA LEU A 159 1.17 -13.17 -1.46
C LEU A 159 1.53 -13.10 0.04
N CYS A 160 0.66 -12.51 0.86
CA CYS A 160 0.86 -12.31 2.29
C CYS A 160 0.48 -13.54 3.13
N ALA A 161 0.64 -13.42 4.46
CA ALA A 161 0.22 -14.43 5.42
C ALA A 161 -1.22 -14.89 5.18
N LYS A 162 -1.50 -16.19 5.34
CA LYS A 162 -2.84 -16.78 5.13
C LYS A 162 -3.94 -16.05 5.92
N ARG A 163 -3.63 -15.60 7.14
CA ARG A 163 -4.53 -14.82 8.02
C ARG A 163 -4.16 -13.33 8.06
N CYS A 164 -3.61 -12.78 6.97
CA CYS A 164 -3.28 -11.36 6.89
C CYS A 164 -4.53 -10.51 7.13
N ARG A 165 -4.48 -9.65 8.15
CA ARG A 165 -5.53 -8.66 8.44
C ARG A 165 -5.51 -7.58 7.39
N THR A 166 -6.68 -7.07 6.99
CA THR A 166 -6.76 -6.00 6.02
C THR A 166 -7.54 -4.80 6.55
N ALA A 167 -7.10 -3.60 6.16
CA ALA A 167 -7.84 -2.36 6.38
C ALA A 167 -8.04 -1.64 5.04
N PHE A 168 -9.21 -1.03 4.86
CA PHE A 168 -9.53 -0.25 3.67
C PHE A 168 -10.37 0.97 4.02
N ALA A 169 -9.98 2.14 3.50
CA ALA A 169 -10.85 3.32 3.47
C ALA A 169 -10.64 4.09 2.17
N ALA A 170 -11.74 4.49 1.53
CA ALA A 170 -11.74 5.33 0.35
C ALA A 170 -12.60 6.57 0.57
N HIS A 171 -12.09 7.74 0.18
CA HIS A 171 -12.88 8.96 0.04
C HIS A 171 -13.34 9.07 -1.40
N TYR A 172 -14.65 9.03 -1.60
CA TYR A 172 -15.28 9.17 -2.91
C TYR A 172 -15.75 10.61 -3.15
N LEU A 173 -15.97 10.97 -4.41
CA LEU A 173 -16.40 12.31 -4.83
C LEU A 173 -15.42 13.39 -4.33
N MET A 174 -14.13 13.16 -4.55
CA MET A 174 -13.07 14.05 -4.05
C MET A 174 -13.20 15.48 -4.57
N ASP A 175 -13.59 15.64 -5.83
CA ASP A 175 -13.71 16.95 -6.51
C ASP A 175 -14.83 17.84 -5.91
N SER A 176 -15.85 17.23 -5.30
CA SER A 176 -16.94 17.91 -4.58
C SER A 176 -16.84 17.78 -3.06
N SER A 177 -15.63 17.43 -2.54
CA SER A 177 -15.43 17.20 -1.12
C SER A 177 -15.52 18.50 -0.32
N THR A 178 -16.07 18.41 0.89
CA THR A 178 -16.10 19.48 1.86
C THR A 178 -15.12 19.24 3.01
N PRO A 179 -14.74 20.27 3.80
CA PRO A 179 -13.94 20.05 5.00
C PRO A 179 -14.57 19.02 5.95
N ALA A 180 -15.90 19.03 6.09
CA ALA A 180 -16.62 18.06 6.93
C ALA A 180 -16.49 16.62 6.39
N SER A 181 -16.63 16.42 5.07
CA SER A 181 -16.49 15.09 4.45
C SER A 181 -15.05 14.56 4.56
N ARG A 182 -14.05 15.43 4.41
CA ARG A 182 -12.63 15.09 4.59
C ARG A 182 -12.33 14.71 6.04
N ASN A 183 -12.79 15.50 7.03
CA ASN A 183 -12.63 15.15 8.43
C ASN A 183 -13.29 13.83 8.80
N ALA A 184 -14.52 13.59 8.33
CA ALA A 184 -15.20 12.31 8.53
C ALA A 184 -14.41 11.14 7.92
N HIS A 185 -13.71 11.37 6.79
CA HIS A 185 -12.85 10.35 6.19
C HIS A 185 -11.59 10.10 7.02
N LEU A 186 -10.91 11.14 7.52
CA LEU A 186 -9.74 10.97 8.41
C LEU A 186 -10.11 10.17 9.66
N VAL A 187 -11.28 10.43 10.26
CA VAL A 187 -11.78 9.61 11.38
C VAL A 187 -11.96 8.13 10.96
N ARG A 188 -12.48 7.85 9.74
CA ARG A 188 -12.58 6.47 9.23
C ARG A 188 -11.22 5.82 9.04
N VAL A 189 -10.24 6.54 8.50
CA VAL A 189 -8.86 6.06 8.34
C VAL A 189 -8.24 5.76 9.70
N GLY A 190 -8.33 6.68 10.66
CA GLY A 190 -7.83 6.46 12.03
C GLY A 190 -8.40 5.19 12.66
N ARG A 191 -9.73 5.02 12.64
CA ARG A 191 -10.39 3.79 13.14
C ARG A 191 -9.95 2.52 12.39
N ALA A 192 -9.68 2.62 11.09
CA ALA A 192 -9.19 1.50 10.31
C ALA A 192 -7.76 1.13 10.69
N MET A 193 -6.92 2.13 10.94
CA MET A 193 -5.55 1.93 11.45
C MET A 193 -5.55 1.33 12.85
N ASP A 194 -6.37 1.85 13.79
CA ASP A 194 -6.48 1.32 15.16
C ASP A 194 -6.83 -0.18 15.13
N ARG A 195 -7.79 -0.59 14.28
CA ARG A 195 -8.13 -2.01 14.09
C ARG A 195 -7.00 -2.83 13.46
N LEU A 196 -6.27 -2.25 12.50
CA LEU A 196 -5.18 -2.92 11.81
C LEU A 196 -4.00 -3.17 12.75
N THR A 197 -3.61 -2.16 13.53
CA THR A 197 -2.49 -2.23 14.48
C THR A 197 -2.85 -2.96 15.77
N GLY A 198 -4.14 -3.05 16.11
CA GLY A 198 -4.61 -3.55 17.40
C GLY A 198 -4.44 -2.54 18.54
N ALA A 199 -4.14 -1.29 18.22
CA ALA A 199 -4.06 -0.21 19.20
C ALA A 199 -5.45 0.06 19.81
N ARG A 200 -5.51 0.28 21.13
CA ARG A 200 -6.74 0.76 21.77
C ARG A 200 -6.97 2.21 21.32
N PRO A 201 -8.21 2.62 21.03
CA PRO A 201 -8.52 4.01 20.73
C PRO A 201 -8.02 4.88 21.88
N GLN A 202 -7.05 5.72 21.65
CA GLN A 202 -6.72 6.77 22.61
C GLN A 202 -7.86 7.77 22.56
N THR A 203 -8.62 7.88 23.64
CA THR A 203 -9.49 9.01 23.92
C THR A 203 -8.56 10.22 24.15
N ARG A 204 -8.18 10.93 23.09
CA ARG A 204 -7.58 12.24 23.27
C ARG A 204 -8.65 13.09 23.96
N GLN A 205 -8.44 13.38 25.23
CA GLN A 205 -9.14 14.46 25.90
C GLN A 205 -8.88 15.72 25.08
N ALA A 206 -9.96 16.42 24.69
CA ALA A 206 -9.85 17.74 24.11
C ALA A 206 -9.06 18.63 25.09
N PRO A 207 -8.12 19.45 24.63
CA PRO A 207 -7.52 20.44 25.49
C PRO A 207 -8.63 21.35 26.01
N ALA A 208 -8.60 21.58 27.34
CA ALA A 208 -9.51 22.44 28.06
C ALA A 208 -9.38 23.90 27.59
#